data_5ec6264d84c138f8fab9907cbbbdbd8e
#
_entry.id   5ec6264d84c138f8fab9907cbbbdbd8e
#
_cell.length_a   1.000
_cell.length_b   1.000
_cell.length_c   1.000
_cell.angle_alpha   90.00
_cell.angle_beta   90.00
_cell.angle_gamma   90.00
#
_symmetry.space_group_name_H-M   'P 1'
#
loop_
_entity.id
_entity.type
_entity.pdbx_description
1 polymer ?
#
loop_
_entity_poly.entity_id
_entity_poly.type
_entity_poly.pdbx_seq_one_letter_code
_entity_poly.pdbx_strand_id
1 'polypeptide(L)' 'MAIETCFECQDSVEEDQGRWLILDETKSEGFDWKFMCVQCVRAWRKRGLEREGLSDEVVMVQLDKEYPLS' A
#
# COMPACT_ATOMS: atom_id res chain seq x y z
N MET A 1 -10.87 14.17 12.18
CA MET A 1 -10.20 13.38 11.14
C MET A 1 -8.74 13.24 11.46
N ALA A 2 -8.20 12.04 11.31
CA ALA A 2 -6.80 11.77 11.64
C ALA A 2 -5.93 11.96 10.39
N ILE A 3 -4.82 12.65 10.56
CA ILE A 3 -3.82 12.83 9.51
C ILE A 3 -2.62 11.95 9.86
N GLU A 4 -2.20 11.14 8.92
CA GLU A 4 -1.07 10.25 9.09
C GLU A 4 -0.02 10.53 8.03
N THR A 5 1.22 10.23 8.34
CA THR A 5 2.33 10.43 7.41
C THR A 5 2.67 9.11 6.72
N CYS A 6 2.66 9.12 5.40
CA CYS A 6 3.09 7.96 4.61
C CYS A 6 4.57 7.71 4.87
N PHE A 7 4.92 6.48 5.23
CA PHE A 7 6.31 6.18 5.53
C PHE A 7 7.18 6.12 4.27
N GLU A 8 6.56 5.93 3.10
CA GLU A 8 7.30 5.82 1.83
C GLU A 8 7.61 7.17 1.22
N CYS A 9 6.57 7.99 0.99
CA CYS A 9 6.75 9.31 0.37
C CYS A 9 6.75 10.46 1.39
N GLN A 10 6.38 10.18 2.62
CA GLN A 10 6.36 11.12 3.74
C GLN A 10 5.35 12.27 3.56
N ASP A 11 4.39 12.10 2.67
CA ASP A 11 3.29 13.03 2.55
C ASP A 11 2.28 12.80 3.67
N SER A 12 1.69 13.89 4.15
CA SER A 12 0.62 13.81 5.13
C SER A 12 -0.72 13.68 4.41
N VAL A 13 -1.45 12.61 4.72
CA VAL A 13 -2.75 12.34 4.11
C VAL A 13 -3.73 11.93 5.20
N GLU A 14 -5.02 12.01 4.89
CA GLU A 14 -6.04 11.53 5.81
C GLU A 14 -5.93 10.01 5.94
N GLU A 15 -6.21 9.51 7.14
CA GLU A 15 -6.10 8.07 7.43
C GLU A 15 -6.92 7.23 6.46
N ASP A 16 -8.08 7.71 6.03
CA ASP A 16 -8.92 6.98 5.09
C ASP A 16 -8.38 7.02 3.64
N GLN A 17 -7.37 7.85 3.37
CA GLN A 17 -6.71 7.92 2.07
C GLN A 17 -5.44 7.07 2.02
N GLY A 18 -5.30 6.14 2.93
CA GLY A 18 -4.16 5.24 2.98
C GLY A 18 -4.50 3.94 3.65
N ARG A 19 -3.48 3.14 3.90
CA ARG A 19 -3.66 1.83 4.54
C ARG A 19 -2.54 1.57 5.52
N TRP A 20 -2.87 0.86 6.58
CA TRP A 20 -1.89 0.33 7.52
C TRP A 20 -1.49 -1.05 7.05
N LEU A 21 -0.18 -1.27 6.89
CA LEU A 21 0.35 -2.51 6.36
C LEU A 21 1.44 -3.05 7.27
N ILE A 22 1.56 -4.38 7.29
CA ILE A 22 2.67 -5.05 7.96
C ILE A 22 3.72 -5.31 6.89
N LEU A 23 4.80 -4.54 6.92
CA LEU A 23 5.84 -4.61 5.89
C LEU A 23 7.02 -5.48 6.28
N ASP A 24 7.20 -5.76 7.57
CA ASP A 24 8.28 -6.60 8.05
C ASP A 24 7.73 -7.65 8.99
N GLU A 25 7.62 -8.88 8.50
CA GLU A 25 7.12 -10.00 9.27
C GLU A 25 8.23 -10.80 9.93
N THR A 26 9.49 -10.41 9.74
CA THR A 26 10.63 -11.19 10.23
C THR A 26 11.00 -10.89 11.67
N LYS A 27 10.45 -9.82 12.24
CA LYS A 27 10.73 -9.46 13.63
C LYS A 27 10.03 -10.40 14.59
N SER A 28 10.79 -10.94 15.53
CA SER A 28 10.27 -11.87 16.54
C SER A 28 9.42 -11.20 17.61
N GLU A 29 9.45 -9.88 17.71
CA GLU A 29 8.76 -9.13 18.74
C GLU A 29 7.37 -8.61 18.32
N GLY A 30 6.85 -9.06 17.17
CA GLY A 30 5.56 -8.66 16.69
C GLY A 30 5.63 -8.02 15.32
N PHE A 31 4.51 -7.47 14.92
CA PHE A 31 4.37 -6.90 13.58
C PHE A 31 4.62 -5.40 13.62
N ASP A 32 5.33 -4.91 12.62
CA ASP A 32 5.65 -3.49 12.50
C ASP A 32 4.69 -2.86 11.50
N TRP A 33 3.65 -2.22 12.01
CA TRP A 33 2.64 -1.57 11.18
C TRP A 33 3.18 -0.26 10.64
N LYS A 34 3.02 -0.07 9.33
CA LYS A 34 3.40 1.17 8.65
C LYS A 34 2.21 1.71 7.89
N PHE A 35 2.05 3.03 7.92
CA PHE A 35 1.00 3.68 7.16
C PHE A 35 1.54 4.11 5.79
N MET A 36 0.79 3.81 4.73
CA MET A 36 1.13 4.22 3.37
C MET A 36 -0.08 4.86 2.73
N CYS A 37 0.13 5.97 2.01
CA CYS A 37 -0.95 6.56 1.24
C CYS A 37 -1.34 5.61 0.10
N VAL A 38 -2.58 5.74 -0.40
CA VAL A 38 -3.12 4.79 -1.38
C VAL A 38 -2.24 4.70 -2.63
N GLN A 39 -1.64 5.81 -3.07
CA GLN A 39 -0.76 5.79 -4.23
C GLN A 39 0.47 4.93 -4.01
N CYS A 40 1.08 5.04 -2.83
CA CYS A 40 2.25 4.23 -2.49
C CYS A 40 1.87 2.76 -2.29
N VAL A 41 0.71 2.49 -1.69
CA VAL A 41 0.20 1.12 -1.54
C VAL A 41 0.01 0.48 -2.91
N ARG A 42 -0.60 1.22 -3.85
CA ARG A 42 -0.80 0.70 -5.21
C ARG A 42 0.52 0.39 -5.89
N ALA A 43 1.52 1.26 -5.76
CA ALA A 43 2.84 1.03 -6.34
C ALA A 43 3.51 -0.21 -5.73
N TRP A 44 3.42 -0.35 -4.42
CA TRP A 44 3.99 -1.50 -3.71
C TRP A 44 3.31 -2.80 -4.14
N ARG A 45 1.98 -2.80 -4.19
CA ARG A 45 1.22 -3.98 -4.60
C ARG A 45 1.45 -4.31 -6.07
N LYS A 46 1.58 -3.28 -6.91
CA LYS A 46 1.88 -3.46 -8.32
C LYS A 46 3.15 -4.27 -8.54
N ARG A 47 4.20 -3.95 -7.79
CA ARG A 47 5.47 -4.70 -7.88
C ARG A 47 5.27 -6.18 -7.53
N GLY A 48 4.49 -6.45 -6.50
CA GLY A 48 4.18 -7.82 -6.10
C GLY A 48 3.42 -8.58 -7.18
N LEU A 49 2.42 -7.94 -7.77
CA LEU A 49 1.62 -8.56 -8.83
C LEU A 49 2.44 -8.79 -10.10
N GLU A 50 3.34 -7.89 -10.43
CA GLU A 50 4.24 -8.06 -11.57
C GLU A 50 5.19 -9.24 -11.37
N ARG A 51 5.64 -9.44 -10.15
CA ARG A 51 6.49 -10.60 -9.82
C ARG A 51 5.76 -11.91 -10.00
N GLU A 52 4.44 -11.90 -9.84
CA GLU A 52 3.61 -13.08 -10.06
C GLU A 52 3.38 -13.36 -11.55
N GLY A 53 3.86 -12.49 -12.43
CA GLY A 53 3.76 -12.67 -13.86
C GLY A 53 2.46 -12.16 -14.49
N LEU A 54 1.72 -11.34 -13.77
CA LEU A 54 0.46 -10.80 -14.29
C LEU A 54 0.73 -9.68 -15.29
N SER A 55 -0.14 -9.56 -16.30
CA SER A 55 -0.04 -8.49 -17.28
C SER A 55 -0.40 -7.15 -16.65
N ASP A 56 0.05 -6.05 -17.27
CA ASP A 56 -0.24 -4.70 -16.78
C ASP A 56 -1.74 -4.46 -16.67
N GLU A 57 -2.51 -4.94 -17.64
CA GLU A 57 -3.96 -4.77 -17.63
C GLU A 57 -4.59 -5.46 -16.42
N VAL A 58 -4.18 -6.69 -16.15
CA VAL A 58 -4.69 -7.44 -15.00
C VAL A 58 -4.24 -6.78 -13.70
N VAL A 59 -3.00 -6.30 -13.64
CA VAL A 59 -2.48 -5.60 -12.47
C VAL A 59 -3.33 -4.36 -12.17
N MET A 60 -3.63 -3.57 -13.19
CA MET A 60 -4.43 -2.34 -12.99
C MET A 60 -5.85 -2.67 -12.52
N VAL A 61 -6.47 -3.69 -13.09
CA VAL A 61 -7.81 -4.11 -12.66
C VAL A 61 -7.78 -4.53 -11.19
N GLN A 62 -6.76 -5.30 -10.81
CA GLN A 62 -6.63 -5.79 -9.44
C GLN A 62 -6.41 -4.62 -8.47
N LEU A 63 -5.57 -3.66 -8.85
CA LEU A 63 -5.31 -2.49 -8.00
C LEU A 63 -6.57 -1.63 -7.84
N ASP A 64 -7.32 -1.42 -8.91
CA ASP A 64 -8.55 -0.66 -8.83
C ASP A 64 -9.59 -1.33 -7.96
N LYS A 65 -9.55 -2.65 -7.88
CA LYS A 65 -10.47 -3.42 -7.06
C LYS A 65 -10.07 -3.39 -5.58
N GLU A 66 -8.77 -3.53 -5.28
CA GLU A 66 -8.29 -3.60 -3.91
C GLU A 66 -8.06 -2.21 -3.30
N TYR A 67 -7.53 -1.28 -4.07
CA TYR A 67 -7.15 0.05 -3.59
C TYR A 67 -7.58 1.12 -4.59
N PRO A 68 -8.87 1.40 -4.70
CA PRO A 68 -9.34 2.40 -5.67
C PRO A 68 -8.84 3.81 -5.33
N LEU A 69 -8.54 4.56 -6.40
CA LEU A 69 -8.18 5.97 -6.29
C LEU A 69 -9.44 6.81 -6.34
N SER A 70 -10.08 7.02 -5.28
CA SER A 70 -11.33 7.81 -5.32
C SER A 70 -11.20 9.12 -4.54
#